data_afef5d1768ed043ca9426a113d9ba72c
#
_entry.id   afef5d1768ed043ca9426a113d9ba72c
#
_cell.length_a   1.000
_cell.length_b   1.000
_cell.length_c   1.000
_cell.angle_alpha   90.00
_cell.angle_beta   90.00
_cell.angle_gamma   90.00
#
_symmetry.space_group_name_H-M   'P 1'
#
loop_
_entity.id
_entity.type
_entity.pdbx_description
1 polymer ?
#
loop_
_entity_poly.entity_id
_entity_poly.type
_entity_poly.pdbx_seq_one_letter_code
_entity_poly.pdbx_strand_id
1 'polypeptide(L)'
;PLADDLESGQGRSWASTLSAETQHGAEAKLTKLGYTWAWQAGQALSVTTPVLPAVRDLPGGRSVFFNQLIAAFRGWKDARNSGEKQISFGDGSAIRHEDMAVAIELADELSFDIPWQTGDVAVVDNYLVMHGRRPFEGTRRVLASLVA
;
A
#
# COMPACT_ATOMS: atom_id res chain seq x y z
N PRO A 1 1.30 2.81 17.75
CA PRO A 1 2.41 2.42 18.61
C PRO A 1 3.74 3.03 18.17
N LEU A 2 4.71 3.12 19.09
CA LEU A 2 6.04 3.66 18.83
C LEU A 2 7.00 2.61 18.23
N ALA A 3 6.72 1.33 18.42
CA ALA A 3 7.51 0.22 17.91
C ALA A 3 6.68 -0.67 16.98
N ASP A 4 7.35 -1.33 16.05
CA ASP A 4 6.75 -2.37 15.22
C ASP A 4 6.47 -3.60 16.09
N ASP A 5 5.33 -4.23 15.88
CA ASP A 5 4.93 -5.46 16.58
C ASP A 5 4.33 -6.45 15.58
N LEU A 6 5.21 -7.10 14.84
CA LEU A 6 4.82 -8.04 13.80
C LEU A 6 4.34 -9.38 14.37
N GLU A 7 4.76 -9.74 15.58
CA GLU A 7 4.40 -11.01 16.21
C GLU A 7 2.96 -10.99 16.73
N SER A 8 2.47 -9.84 17.20
CA SER A 8 1.07 -9.70 17.64
C SER A 8 0.08 -9.50 16.49
N GLY A 9 0.52 -9.59 15.24
CA GLY A 9 -0.30 -9.31 14.07
C GLY A 9 -0.54 -7.82 13.81
N GLN A 10 0.18 -6.95 14.50
CA GLN A 10 0.22 -5.52 14.21
C GLN A 10 1.32 -5.26 13.18
N GLY A 11 1.03 -4.41 12.19
CA GLY A 11 2.00 -4.00 11.20
C GLY A 11 3.03 -2.99 11.75
N ARG A 12 3.63 -2.25 10.84
CA ARG A 12 4.62 -1.23 11.19
C ARG A 12 4.02 -0.12 12.05
N SER A 13 4.82 0.41 12.96
CA SER A 13 4.46 1.58 13.75
C SER A 13 4.38 2.84 12.89
N TRP A 14 3.71 3.87 13.39
CA TRP A 14 3.71 5.18 12.73
C TRP A 14 5.13 5.78 12.70
N ALA A 15 5.92 5.55 13.75
CA ALA A 15 7.29 6.01 13.82
C ALA A 15 8.15 5.42 12.69
N SER A 16 8.08 4.12 12.49
CA SER A 16 8.75 3.40 11.40
C SER A 16 8.20 3.81 10.02
N THR A 17 6.88 3.87 9.87
CA THR A 17 6.23 4.17 8.59
C THR A 17 6.51 5.60 8.12
N LEU A 18 6.44 6.55 9.04
CA LEU A 18 6.66 7.98 8.75
C LEU A 18 8.13 8.38 8.94
N SER A 19 9.01 7.48 9.40
CA SER A 19 10.39 7.80 9.80
C SER A 19 10.42 9.02 10.72
N ALA A 20 9.59 9.01 11.77
CA ALA A 20 9.40 10.12 12.72
C ALA A 20 9.61 9.64 14.15
N GLU A 21 10.39 10.35 14.92
CA GLU A 21 10.69 10.01 16.31
C GLU A 21 9.68 10.61 17.31
N THR A 22 8.96 11.65 16.89
CA THR A 22 7.99 12.37 17.73
C THR A 22 6.64 12.51 17.02
N GLN A 23 5.56 12.69 17.80
CA GLN A 23 4.25 12.99 17.27
C GLN A 23 4.27 14.25 16.41
N HIS A 24 4.90 15.30 16.88
CA HIS A 24 5.05 16.55 16.12
C HIS A 24 5.75 16.34 14.78
N GLY A 25 6.82 15.51 14.74
CA GLY A 25 7.51 15.16 13.50
C GLY A 25 6.62 14.35 12.55
N ALA A 26 5.80 13.45 13.09
CA ALA A 26 4.81 12.69 12.31
C ALA A 26 3.75 13.61 11.71
N GLU A 27 3.18 14.51 12.51
CA GLU A 27 2.17 15.49 12.08
C GLU A 27 2.69 16.43 10.99
N ALA A 28 3.90 16.92 11.11
CA ALA A 28 4.54 17.75 10.08
C ALA A 28 4.64 17.01 8.73
N LYS A 29 5.00 15.72 8.76
CA LYS A 29 5.05 14.89 7.56
C LYS A 29 3.67 14.63 6.97
N LEU A 30 2.69 14.33 7.81
CA LEU A 30 1.31 14.12 7.37
C LEU A 30 0.72 15.38 6.74
N THR A 31 0.96 16.54 7.35
CA THR A 31 0.57 17.84 6.79
C THR A 31 1.17 18.07 5.41
N LYS A 32 2.48 17.81 5.25
CA LYS A 32 3.18 17.94 3.97
C LYS A 32 2.61 17.02 2.89
N LEU A 33 2.12 15.84 3.29
CA LEU A 33 1.50 14.85 2.41
C LEU A 33 0.01 15.14 2.13
N GLY A 34 -0.58 16.13 2.79
CA GLY A 34 -2.00 16.45 2.67
C GLY A 34 -2.92 15.42 3.34
N TYR A 35 -2.41 14.65 4.28
CA TYR A 35 -3.17 13.63 5.00
C TYR A 35 -3.94 14.25 6.17
N THR A 36 -5.07 13.66 6.51
CA THR A 36 -5.76 13.92 7.77
C THR A 36 -5.47 12.80 8.76
N TRP A 37 -5.49 13.12 10.06
CA TRP A 37 -5.16 12.12 11.09
C TRP A 37 -5.90 12.38 12.39
N ALA A 38 -5.96 11.34 13.20
CA ALA A 38 -6.44 11.41 14.57
C ALA A 38 -5.61 10.50 15.47
N TRP A 39 -5.14 11.04 16.57
CA TRP A 39 -4.51 10.27 17.62
C TRP A 39 -5.55 9.51 18.42
N GLN A 40 -5.27 8.25 18.69
CA GLN A 40 -6.11 7.34 19.45
C GLN A 40 -5.45 6.98 20.79
N ALA A 41 -6.18 6.31 21.66
CA ALA A 41 -5.64 5.79 22.90
C ALA A 41 -4.41 4.91 22.65
N GLY A 42 -3.45 4.94 23.60
CA GLY A 42 -2.21 4.15 23.48
C GLY A 42 -1.26 4.64 22.39
N GLN A 43 -1.34 5.93 22.02
CA GLN A 43 -0.51 6.53 20.98
C GLN A 43 -0.68 5.88 19.58
N ALA A 44 -1.81 5.27 19.33
CA ALA A 44 -2.15 4.81 18.00
C ALA A 44 -2.52 6.00 17.10
N LEU A 45 -2.23 5.89 15.81
CA LEU A 45 -2.46 6.94 14.84
C LEU A 45 -3.36 6.40 13.73
N SER A 46 -4.51 7.04 13.54
CA SER A 46 -5.37 6.83 12.39
C SER A 46 -5.06 7.89 11.34
N VAL A 47 -4.89 7.49 10.10
CA VAL A 47 -4.50 8.37 9.01
C VAL A 47 -5.41 8.12 7.82
N THR A 48 -5.87 9.20 7.19
CA THR A 48 -6.61 9.16 5.93
C THR A 48 -5.84 9.91 4.87
N THR A 49 -5.61 9.26 3.75
CA THR A 49 -4.96 9.87 2.59
C THR A 49 -5.89 10.91 1.94
N PRO A 50 -5.37 11.87 1.19
CA PRO A 50 -6.21 12.64 0.27
C PRO A 50 -6.84 11.71 -0.77
N VAL A 51 -7.85 12.20 -1.47
CA VAL A 51 -8.44 11.47 -2.61
C VAL A 51 -7.37 11.30 -3.68
N LEU A 52 -7.14 10.04 -4.03
CA LEU A 52 -6.14 9.66 -5.03
C LEU A 52 -6.84 9.03 -6.25
N PRO A 53 -6.41 9.34 -7.47
CA PRO A 53 -6.97 8.69 -8.65
C PRO A 53 -6.59 7.21 -8.67
N ALA A 54 -7.56 6.33 -8.93
CA ALA A 54 -7.30 4.90 -9.13
C ALA A 54 -6.71 4.61 -10.52
N VAL A 55 -7.03 5.46 -11.49
CA VAL A 55 -6.52 5.41 -12.86
C VAL A 55 -5.75 6.69 -13.13
N ARG A 56 -4.62 6.57 -13.78
CA ARG A 56 -3.80 7.71 -14.22
C ARG A 56 -3.60 7.67 -15.71
N ASP A 57 -3.73 8.84 -16.34
CA ASP A 57 -3.40 9.01 -17.74
C ASP A 57 -1.91 9.35 -17.88
N LEU A 58 -1.26 8.65 -18.78
CA LEU A 58 0.16 8.82 -19.10
C LEU A 58 0.32 9.54 -20.45
N PRO A 59 1.48 10.15 -20.71
CA PRO A 59 1.81 10.67 -22.01
C PRO A 59 1.61 9.61 -23.11
N GLY A 60 1.04 10.04 -24.25
CA GLY A 60 0.73 9.13 -25.34
C GLY A 60 -0.67 8.50 -25.29
N GLY A 61 -1.54 8.96 -24.37
CA GLY A 61 -2.96 8.57 -24.32
C GLY A 61 -3.23 7.21 -23.70
N ARG A 62 -2.29 6.65 -22.94
CA ARG A 62 -2.48 5.42 -22.19
C ARG A 62 -3.01 5.72 -20.79
N SER A 63 -4.03 4.97 -20.36
CA SER A 63 -4.51 4.98 -18.98
C SER A 63 -3.99 3.75 -18.24
N VAL A 64 -3.57 3.92 -17.02
CA VAL A 64 -3.01 2.85 -16.17
C VAL A 64 -3.73 2.77 -14.85
N PHE A 65 -3.95 1.56 -14.36
CA PHE A 65 -4.49 1.28 -13.02
C PHE A 65 -3.36 1.40 -11.99
N PHE A 66 -3.06 2.63 -11.60
CA PHE A 66 -1.91 2.96 -10.74
C PHE A 66 -2.38 3.29 -9.33
N ASN A 67 -2.50 2.28 -8.50
CA ASN A 67 -2.96 2.40 -7.12
C ASN A 67 -2.58 1.17 -6.29
N GLN A 68 -3.01 1.14 -5.04
CA GLN A 68 -2.84 0.00 -4.12
C GLN A 68 -4.18 -0.59 -3.66
N LEU A 69 -5.26 -0.39 -4.40
CA LEU A 69 -6.59 -0.84 -4.01
C LEU A 69 -6.66 -2.34 -3.74
N ILE A 70 -6.09 -3.16 -4.64
CA ILE A 70 -6.08 -4.62 -4.50
C ILE A 70 -5.32 -5.05 -3.25
N ALA A 71 -4.14 -4.46 -3.00
CA ALA A 71 -3.34 -4.77 -1.83
C ALA A 71 -4.06 -4.39 -0.53
N ALA A 72 -4.68 -3.22 -0.51
CA ALA A 72 -5.42 -2.73 0.64
C ALA A 72 -6.71 -3.54 0.88
N PHE A 73 -7.42 -3.94 -0.19
CA PHE A 73 -8.65 -4.74 -0.11
C PHE A 73 -8.39 -6.20 0.31
N ARG A 74 -7.36 -6.85 -0.24
CA ARG A 74 -6.94 -8.20 0.18
C ARG A 74 -6.38 -8.24 1.60
N GLY A 75 -6.19 -7.06 2.18
CA GLY A 75 -5.85 -6.84 3.56
C GLY A 75 -4.36 -6.86 3.82
N TRP A 76 -3.82 -5.72 4.12
CA TRP A 76 -2.73 -5.70 5.07
C TRP A 76 -3.31 -6.25 6.37
N LYS A 77 -2.97 -7.48 6.70
CA LYS A 77 -3.39 -8.10 7.95
C LYS A 77 -2.76 -7.30 9.10
N ASP A 78 -3.53 -6.41 9.66
CA ASP A 78 -3.17 -5.64 10.84
C ASP A 78 -4.34 -5.72 11.81
N ALA A 79 -4.09 -6.28 13.00
CA ALA A 79 -5.12 -6.51 14.01
C ALA A 79 -5.82 -5.22 14.47
N ARG A 80 -5.24 -4.05 14.19
CA ARG A 80 -5.81 -2.73 14.51
C ARG A 80 -6.83 -2.24 13.47
N ASN A 81 -6.86 -2.84 12.32
CA ASN A 81 -7.74 -2.43 11.23
C ASN A 81 -9.00 -3.30 11.18
N SER A 82 -10.15 -2.69 11.35
CA SER A 82 -11.42 -3.34 10.99
C SER A 82 -11.54 -3.34 9.47
N GLY A 83 -11.43 -4.52 8.85
CA GLY A 83 -11.22 -4.73 7.41
C GLY A 83 -12.13 -3.99 6.42
N GLU A 84 -13.32 -3.54 6.83
CA GLU A 84 -14.31 -2.92 5.93
C GLU A 84 -14.12 -1.42 5.66
N LYS A 85 -13.25 -0.73 6.40
CA LYS A 85 -13.14 0.74 6.35
C LYS A 85 -11.82 1.26 5.77
N GLN A 86 -11.01 0.41 5.19
CA GLN A 86 -9.67 0.82 4.76
C GLN A 86 -9.66 1.57 3.43
N ILE A 87 -10.69 1.36 2.60
CA ILE A 87 -10.79 1.99 1.28
C ILE A 87 -12.22 2.42 1.05
N SER A 88 -12.37 3.66 0.59
CA SER A 88 -13.64 4.23 0.16
C SER A 88 -13.43 5.12 -1.06
N PHE A 89 -14.49 5.48 -1.73
CA PHE A 89 -14.47 6.61 -2.66
C PHE A 89 -14.18 7.92 -1.92
N GLY A 90 -13.81 8.95 -2.66
CA GLY A 90 -13.48 10.26 -2.09
C GLY A 90 -14.66 10.95 -1.39
N ASP A 91 -15.89 10.57 -1.68
CA ASP A 91 -17.10 11.01 -1.00
C ASP A 91 -17.43 10.19 0.26
N GLY A 92 -16.59 9.20 0.59
CA GLY A 92 -16.75 8.31 1.74
C GLY A 92 -17.65 7.11 1.48
N SER A 93 -18.23 6.97 0.28
CA SER A 93 -19.02 5.79 -0.07
C SER A 93 -18.15 4.54 -0.19
N ALA A 94 -18.71 3.38 0.12
CA ALA A 94 -17.99 2.11 0.06
C ALA A 94 -17.76 1.67 -1.38
N ILE A 95 -16.58 1.11 -1.66
CA ILE A 95 -16.31 0.40 -2.91
C ILE A 95 -17.00 -0.96 -2.83
N ARG A 96 -17.77 -1.31 -3.86
CA ARG A 96 -18.48 -2.58 -3.87
C ARG A 96 -17.52 -3.76 -3.96
N HIS A 97 -17.76 -4.80 -3.20
CA HIS A 97 -16.96 -6.03 -3.21
C HIS A 97 -16.90 -6.66 -4.62
N GLU A 98 -17.98 -6.58 -5.37
CA GLU A 98 -18.08 -7.08 -6.74
C GLU A 98 -17.09 -6.39 -7.69
N ASP A 99 -16.97 -5.06 -7.60
CA ASP A 99 -16.05 -4.29 -8.43
C ASP A 99 -14.59 -4.64 -8.09
N MET A 100 -14.32 -4.83 -6.80
CA MET A 100 -12.99 -5.26 -6.37
C MET A 100 -12.66 -6.70 -6.78
N ALA A 101 -13.66 -7.60 -6.77
CA ALA A 101 -13.48 -8.97 -7.23
C ALA A 101 -13.08 -9.01 -8.70
N VAL A 102 -13.75 -8.22 -9.55
CA VAL A 102 -13.39 -8.10 -10.97
C VAL A 102 -11.97 -7.55 -11.15
N ALA A 103 -11.60 -6.51 -10.42
CA ALA A 103 -10.26 -5.94 -10.49
C ALA A 103 -9.17 -6.94 -10.07
N ILE A 104 -9.45 -7.75 -9.06
CA ILE A 104 -8.56 -8.81 -8.58
C ILE A 104 -8.42 -9.92 -9.60
N GLU A 105 -9.52 -10.40 -10.18
CA GLU A 105 -9.53 -11.44 -11.20
C GLU A 105 -8.72 -11.02 -12.42
N LEU A 106 -8.95 -9.82 -12.93
CA LEU A 106 -8.19 -9.27 -14.05
C LEU A 106 -6.70 -9.11 -13.71
N ALA A 107 -6.37 -8.67 -12.51
CA ALA A 107 -4.97 -8.55 -12.10
C ALA A 107 -4.29 -9.92 -12.02
N ASP A 108 -4.98 -10.94 -11.54
CA ASP A 108 -4.45 -12.31 -11.47
C ASP A 108 -4.30 -12.92 -12.87
N GLU A 109 -5.26 -12.71 -13.77
CA GLU A 109 -5.23 -13.17 -15.17
C GLU A 109 -4.08 -12.54 -15.96
N LEU A 110 -3.86 -11.24 -15.81
CA LEU A 110 -2.83 -10.47 -16.51
C LEU A 110 -1.45 -10.60 -15.89
N SER A 111 -1.34 -11.24 -14.72
CA SER A 111 -0.06 -11.39 -14.03
C SER A 111 0.77 -12.52 -14.63
N PHE A 112 2.06 -12.30 -14.73
CA PHE A 112 3.04 -13.33 -15.05
C PHE A 112 4.16 -13.36 -13.99
N ASP A 113 4.76 -14.51 -13.84
CA ASP A 113 5.86 -14.70 -12.89
C ASP A 113 7.22 -14.51 -13.57
N ILE A 114 8.13 -13.84 -12.90
CA ILE A 114 9.53 -13.77 -13.30
C ILE A 114 10.24 -14.95 -12.63
N PRO A 115 10.81 -15.90 -13.39
CA PRO A 115 11.51 -17.07 -12.82
C PRO A 115 12.91 -16.67 -12.31
N TRP A 116 12.92 -15.93 -11.22
CA TRP A 116 14.11 -15.35 -10.63
C TRP A 116 15.22 -16.36 -10.33
N GLN A 117 16.43 -16.01 -10.70
CA GLN A 117 17.66 -16.71 -10.31
C GLN A 117 18.58 -15.76 -9.55
N THR A 118 19.55 -16.34 -8.83
CA THR A 118 20.54 -15.52 -8.13
C THR A 118 21.37 -14.70 -9.12
N GLY A 119 21.39 -13.39 -8.92
CA GLY A 119 22.09 -12.44 -9.79
C GLY A 119 21.21 -11.75 -10.82
N ASP A 120 19.94 -12.16 -10.96
CA ASP A 120 19.02 -11.49 -11.87
C ASP A 120 18.73 -10.05 -11.42
N VAL A 121 18.58 -9.18 -12.40
CA VAL A 121 18.18 -7.78 -12.24
C VAL A 121 16.99 -7.50 -13.14
N ALA A 122 15.94 -6.91 -12.60
CA ALA A 122 14.80 -6.43 -13.38
C ALA A 122 14.65 -4.92 -13.20
N VAL A 123 14.38 -4.24 -14.29
CA VAL A 123 13.97 -2.84 -14.30
C VAL A 123 12.47 -2.80 -14.55
N VAL A 124 11.75 -2.16 -13.65
CA VAL A 124 10.28 -2.08 -13.70
C VAL A 124 9.87 -0.62 -13.81
N ASP A 125 9.12 -0.28 -14.87
CA ASP A 125 8.43 1.00 -14.92
C ASP A 125 7.18 0.90 -14.02
N ASN A 126 7.34 1.39 -12.78
CA ASN A 126 6.30 1.33 -11.77
C ASN A 126 5.06 2.16 -12.11
N TYR A 127 5.14 3.07 -13.09
CA TYR A 127 3.97 3.80 -13.56
C TYR A 127 3.13 3.00 -14.55
N LEU A 128 3.72 2.02 -15.23
CA LEU A 128 3.06 1.22 -16.25
C LEU A 128 2.49 -0.08 -15.71
N VAL A 129 3.18 -0.72 -14.78
CA VAL A 129 2.82 -2.06 -14.32
C VAL A 129 2.75 -2.14 -12.80
N MET A 130 1.74 -2.82 -12.32
CA MET A 130 1.70 -3.25 -10.93
C MET A 130 2.68 -4.40 -10.73
N HIS A 131 3.24 -4.52 -9.55
CA HIS A 131 4.10 -5.62 -9.19
C HIS A 131 3.78 -6.10 -7.77
N GLY A 132 4.06 -7.35 -7.52
CA GLY A 132 3.81 -7.97 -6.24
C GLY A 132 4.78 -9.10 -5.96
N ARG A 133 4.50 -9.84 -4.92
CA ARG A 133 5.28 -11.01 -4.51
C ARG A 133 4.35 -12.14 -4.15
N ARG A 134 4.56 -13.30 -4.76
CA ARG A 134 3.88 -14.52 -4.33
C ARG A 134 4.48 -15.05 -3.03
N PRO A 135 3.73 -15.82 -2.24
CA PRO A 135 4.28 -16.58 -1.12
C PRO A 135 5.49 -17.40 -1.56
N PHE A 136 6.45 -17.57 -0.69
CA PHE A 136 7.65 -18.37 -0.95
C PHE A 136 8.07 -19.09 0.32
N GLU A 137 8.82 -20.18 0.14
CA GLU A 137 9.44 -20.94 1.22
C GLU A 137 10.96 -20.73 1.21
N GLY A 138 11.59 -20.91 2.37
CA GLY A 138 13.03 -20.76 2.53
C GLY A 138 13.49 -19.30 2.68
N THR A 139 14.80 -19.11 2.53
CA THR A 139 15.45 -17.80 2.68
C THR A 139 15.53 -17.08 1.31
N ARG A 140 15.03 -15.87 1.26
CA ARG A 140 15.08 -15.02 0.07
C ARG A 140 15.52 -13.60 0.44
N ARG A 141 16.41 -13.06 -0.37
CA ARG A 141 16.80 -11.64 -0.28
C ARG A 141 16.58 -10.97 -1.63
N VAL A 142 15.75 -9.96 -1.64
CA VAL A 142 15.52 -9.09 -2.81
C VAL A 142 15.94 -7.68 -2.43
N LEU A 143 16.73 -7.06 -3.26
CA LEU A 143 17.12 -5.67 -3.12
C LEU A 143 16.30 -4.84 -4.10
N ALA A 144 15.77 -3.72 -3.63
CA ALA A 144 15.03 -2.78 -4.47
C ALA A 144 15.66 -1.40 -4.36
N SER A 145 15.81 -0.73 -5.51
CA SER A 145 16.23 0.66 -5.58
C SER A 145 15.21 1.42 -6.39
N LEU A 146 14.78 2.57 -5.88
CA LEU A 146 13.92 3.49 -6.61
C LEU A 146 14.81 4.52 -7.28
N VAL A 147 14.63 4.66 -8.58
CA VAL A 147 15.31 5.68 -9.40
C VAL A 147 14.24 6.59 -9.99
N ALA A 148 14.49 7.90 -9.97
CA ALA A 148 13.64 8.94 -10.52
C ALA A 148 14.27 9.56 -11.77
#